data_20beff7bebdf8259f45a10a38f29e7b8
#
_entry.id   20beff7bebdf8259f45a10a38f29e7b8
#
_cell.length_a   1.000
_cell.length_b   1.000
_cell.length_c   1.000
_cell.angle_alpha   90.00
_cell.angle_beta   90.00
_cell.angle_gamma   90.00
#
_symmetry.space_group_name_H-M   'P 1'
#
loop_
_entity.id
_entity.type
_entity.pdbx_description
1 polymer ?
#
loop_
_entity_poly.entity_id
_entity_poly.type
_entity_poly.pdbx_seq_one_letter_code
_entity_poly.pdbx_strand_id
1 'polypeptide(L)'
;MPPIRLVLPALCLALSAGCSCPMAASGGWEAGLRQELPRMGHRNFIVIADSAYPLQSSPGIKTIHVGGTQAETLKKVLALLAQQKHVRPIAWMDAEQSKVAEADAPGIGQCRKDLAAALAGANVQTAAHMDIIKKLDESSKLFNVILIKTDETLPYTSVFLELDCGYWNGEKEARLRAALGETK
;
A
#
# COMPACT_ATOMS: atom_id res chain seq x y z
N MET A 1 60.93 -52.38 -5.86
CA MET A 1 59.77 -51.86 -5.07
C MET A 1 59.42 -50.52 -5.65
N PRO A 2 58.31 -50.35 -6.36
CA PRO A 2 57.85 -49.05 -6.88
C PRO A 2 57.06 -48.31 -5.81
N PRO A 3 57.05 -46.96 -5.80
CA PRO A 3 56.37 -46.17 -4.79
C PRO A 3 54.87 -46.04 -5.05
N ILE A 4 54.11 -46.19 -3.99
CA ILE A 4 52.67 -46.06 -3.94
C ILE A 4 52.30 -44.59 -4.12
N ARG A 5 51.60 -44.23 -5.22
CA ARG A 5 51.02 -42.90 -5.40
C ARG A 5 49.65 -42.83 -4.71
N LEU A 6 49.60 -42.05 -3.66
CA LEU A 6 48.36 -41.71 -2.95
C LEU A 6 47.59 -40.72 -3.80
N VAL A 7 46.43 -41.10 -4.34
CA VAL A 7 45.50 -40.22 -5.05
C VAL A 7 44.49 -39.75 -4.03
N LEU A 8 44.56 -38.45 -3.65
CA LEU A 8 43.51 -37.78 -2.87
C LEU A 8 42.31 -37.50 -3.80
N PRO A 9 41.07 -37.83 -3.43
CA PRO A 9 39.92 -37.36 -4.14
C PRO A 9 39.68 -35.88 -3.83
N ALA A 10 39.63 -35.03 -4.88
CA ALA A 10 39.19 -33.67 -4.79
C ALA A 10 37.69 -33.61 -4.50
N LEU A 11 37.34 -33.14 -3.31
CA LEU A 11 35.96 -32.88 -2.90
C LEU A 11 35.49 -31.59 -3.57
N CYS A 12 34.79 -31.66 -4.69
CA CYS A 12 34.12 -30.53 -5.30
C CYS A 12 32.92 -30.12 -4.43
N LEU A 13 33.11 -29.06 -3.64
CA LEU A 13 32.02 -28.35 -2.98
C LEU A 13 31.26 -27.57 -4.06
N ALA A 14 30.12 -28.11 -4.52
CA ALA A 14 29.18 -27.37 -5.35
C ALA A 14 28.47 -26.33 -4.46
N LEU A 15 28.91 -25.06 -4.53
CA LEU A 15 28.11 -23.93 -4.05
C LEU A 15 26.88 -23.81 -4.96
N SER A 16 25.75 -24.32 -4.51
CA SER A 16 24.45 -23.96 -5.08
C SER A 16 24.14 -22.51 -4.69
N ALA A 17 24.51 -21.58 -5.56
CA ALA A 17 23.96 -20.22 -5.51
C ALA A 17 22.45 -20.33 -5.74
N GLY A 18 21.70 -20.31 -4.67
CA GLY A 18 20.24 -20.20 -4.69
C GLY A 18 19.88 -18.85 -5.33
N CYS A 19 19.63 -18.87 -6.63
CA CYS A 19 19.01 -17.76 -7.34
C CYS A 19 17.58 -17.68 -6.80
N SER A 20 17.33 -16.79 -5.83
CA SER A 20 15.99 -16.40 -5.44
C SER A 20 15.39 -15.60 -6.59
N CYS A 21 14.83 -16.28 -7.57
CA CYS A 21 13.94 -15.63 -8.52
C CYS A 21 12.77 -15.07 -7.72
N PRO A 22 12.43 -13.77 -7.86
CA PRO A 22 11.17 -13.28 -7.36
C PRO A 22 10.09 -14.07 -8.09
N MET A 23 9.35 -14.90 -7.37
CA MET A 23 8.18 -15.59 -7.90
C MET A 23 7.22 -14.53 -8.45
N ALA A 24 7.15 -14.42 -9.77
CA ALA A 24 6.00 -13.84 -10.43
C ALA A 24 4.82 -14.75 -10.04
N ALA A 25 4.06 -14.35 -9.05
CA ALA A 25 2.85 -15.05 -8.65
C ALA A 25 1.95 -15.13 -9.88
N SER A 26 1.52 -16.32 -10.25
CA SER A 26 0.61 -16.63 -11.36
C SER A 26 -0.81 -16.11 -11.10
N GLY A 27 -0.96 -14.83 -10.77
CA GLY A 27 -2.21 -14.20 -10.38
C GLY A 27 -2.17 -12.67 -10.37
N GLY A 28 -1.11 -12.07 -10.94
CA GLY A 28 -0.98 -10.60 -10.95
C GLY A 28 -0.69 -10.01 -9.56
N TRP A 29 -0.64 -8.67 -9.49
CA TRP A 29 -0.35 -7.93 -8.27
C TRP A 29 -1.44 -8.10 -7.19
N GLU A 30 -2.70 -8.33 -7.60
CA GLU A 30 -3.84 -8.57 -6.70
C GLU A 30 -3.63 -9.83 -5.85
N ALA A 31 -3.04 -10.88 -6.40
CA ALA A 31 -2.72 -12.10 -5.64
C ALA A 31 -1.66 -11.83 -4.58
N GLY A 32 -0.63 -11.03 -4.92
CA GLY A 32 0.40 -10.59 -3.98
C GLY A 32 -0.20 -9.75 -2.84
N LEU A 33 -1.06 -8.79 -3.17
CA LEU A 33 -1.75 -7.97 -2.16
C LEU A 33 -2.63 -8.83 -1.25
N ARG A 34 -3.40 -9.78 -1.81
CA ARG A 34 -4.25 -10.71 -1.04
C ARG A 34 -3.46 -11.51 -0.01
N GLN A 35 -2.22 -11.90 -0.32
CA GLN A 35 -1.34 -12.60 0.61
C GLN A 35 -0.81 -11.70 1.73
N GLU A 36 -0.61 -10.41 1.48
CA GLU A 36 -0.13 -9.46 2.49
C GLU A 36 -1.24 -8.96 3.43
N LEU A 37 -2.47 -8.79 2.93
CA LEU A 37 -3.59 -8.21 3.69
C LEU A 37 -3.83 -8.84 5.07
N PRO A 38 -3.78 -10.18 5.27
CA PRO A 38 -3.97 -10.77 6.61
C PRO A 38 -2.91 -10.36 7.64
N ARG A 39 -1.76 -9.87 7.21
CA ARG A 39 -0.65 -9.43 8.06
C ARG A 39 -0.69 -7.92 8.34
N MET A 40 -1.49 -7.17 7.57
CA MET A 40 -1.66 -5.72 7.72
C MET A 40 -2.75 -5.43 8.75
N GLY A 41 -2.46 -4.52 9.67
CA GLY A 41 -3.38 -4.10 10.73
C GLY A 41 -3.64 -2.59 10.69
N HIS A 42 -4.26 -2.06 11.74
CA HIS A 42 -4.44 -0.61 11.86
C HIS A 42 -3.07 0.11 11.85
N ARG A 43 -3.05 1.35 11.32
CA ARG A 43 -1.86 2.18 11.10
C ARG A 43 -0.97 1.74 9.91
N ASN A 44 -1.23 0.59 9.25
CA ASN A 44 -0.64 0.29 7.96
C ASN A 44 -1.32 1.12 6.87
N PHE A 45 -0.62 1.32 5.75
CA PHE A 45 -1.15 2.04 4.60
C PHE A 45 -1.11 1.21 3.32
N ILE A 46 -2.09 1.44 2.45
CA ILE A 46 -2.03 1.06 1.04
C ILE A 46 -2.20 2.36 0.26
N VAL A 47 -1.23 2.69 -0.58
CA VAL A 47 -1.24 3.92 -1.37
C VAL A 47 -1.43 3.55 -2.83
N ILE A 48 -2.40 4.15 -3.49
CA ILE A 48 -2.56 4.12 -4.94
C ILE A 48 -2.01 5.43 -5.47
N ALA A 49 -0.86 5.38 -6.14
CA ALA A 49 -0.08 6.55 -6.49
C ALA A 49 0.01 6.77 -8.00
N ASP A 50 0.16 8.04 -8.38
CA ASP A 50 0.50 8.44 -9.75
C ASP A 50 1.91 7.97 -10.15
N SER A 51 2.24 8.09 -11.43
CA SER A 51 3.50 7.62 -11.99
C SER A 51 4.73 8.43 -11.54
N ALA A 52 4.53 9.68 -11.11
CA ALA A 52 5.61 10.55 -10.61
C ALA A 52 5.90 10.33 -9.12
N TYR A 53 5.05 9.61 -8.39
CA TYR A 53 5.28 9.36 -6.97
C TYR A 53 6.67 8.72 -6.74
N PRO A 54 7.48 9.22 -5.79
CA PRO A 54 8.87 8.78 -5.65
C PRO A 54 8.97 7.31 -5.20
N LEU A 55 10.03 6.64 -5.68
CA LEU A 55 10.47 5.37 -5.10
C LEU A 55 11.13 5.66 -3.77
N GLN A 56 10.47 5.31 -2.68
CA GLN A 56 10.95 5.58 -1.33
C GLN A 56 11.88 4.48 -0.83
N SER A 57 12.88 4.86 -0.02
CA SER A 57 13.91 3.96 0.50
C SER A 57 13.64 3.45 1.92
N SER A 58 12.54 3.86 2.56
CA SER A 58 12.18 3.37 3.89
C SER A 58 11.94 1.85 3.86
N PRO A 59 12.54 1.06 4.76
CA PRO A 59 12.38 -0.40 4.80
C PRO A 59 10.93 -0.87 4.97
N GLY A 60 10.06 -0.04 5.55
CA GLY A 60 8.65 -0.34 5.72
C GLY A 60 7.81 -0.17 4.45
N ILE A 61 8.39 0.36 3.37
CA ILE A 61 7.65 0.65 2.13
C ILE A 61 8.00 -0.39 1.06
N LYS A 62 6.96 -1.07 0.57
CA LYS A 62 7.04 -1.97 -0.58
C LYS A 62 6.34 -1.33 -1.76
N THR A 63 7.10 -0.97 -2.80
CA THR A 63 6.55 -0.37 -4.02
C THR A 63 6.37 -1.43 -5.10
N ILE A 64 5.20 -1.41 -5.75
CA ILE A 64 4.88 -2.20 -6.94
C ILE A 64 4.33 -1.27 -8.03
N HIS A 65 4.61 -1.57 -9.29
CA HIS A 65 4.02 -0.89 -10.44
C HIS A 65 3.02 -1.83 -11.12
N VAL A 66 1.81 -1.34 -11.41
CA VAL A 66 0.70 -2.17 -11.90
C VAL A 66 0.14 -1.70 -13.23
N GLY A 67 0.50 -0.47 -13.66
CA GLY A 67 -0.06 0.15 -14.85
C GLY A 67 -1.53 0.58 -14.68
N GLY A 68 -2.13 1.03 -15.78
CA GLY A 68 -3.54 1.39 -15.84
C GLY A 68 -3.90 2.64 -15.04
N THR A 69 -5.20 2.83 -14.77
CA THR A 69 -5.72 4.02 -14.09
C THR A 69 -5.77 3.85 -12.57
N GLN A 70 -5.71 4.97 -11.87
CA GLN A 70 -5.86 4.97 -10.41
C GLN A 70 -7.23 4.50 -9.95
N ALA A 71 -8.30 4.93 -10.64
CA ALA A 71 -9.65 4.56 -10.24
C ALA A 71 -9.93 3.05 -10.37
N GLU A 72 -9.41 2.40 -11.40
CA GLU A 72 -9.53 0.94 -11.58
C GLU A 72 -8.73 0.19 -10.51
N THR A 73 -7.50 0.63 -10.26
CA THR A 73 -6.64 0.06 -9.23
C THR A 73 -7.26 0.22 -7.85
N LEU A 74 -7.78 1.41 -7.54
CA LEU A 74 -8.47 1.71 -6.28
C LEU A 74 -9.68 0.79 -6.06
N LYS A 75 -10.53 0.60 -7.09
CA LYS A 75 -11.69 -0.32 -7.01
C LYS A 75 -11.26 -1.74 -6.66
N LYS A 76 -10.20 -2.25 -7.29
CA LYS A 76 -9.65 -3.59 -7.02
C LYS A 76 -9.13 -3.70 -5.58
N VAL A 77 -8.37 -2.70 -5.11
CA VAL A 77 -7.86 -2.67 -3.72
C VAL A 77 -8.99 -2.63 -2.71
N LEU A 78 -9.99 -1.78 -2.92
CA LEU A 78 -11.16 -1.69 -2.03
C LEU A 78 -11.97 -2.99 -2.01
N ALA A 79 -12.11 -3.68 -3.16
CA ALA A 79 -12.77 -4.99 -3.22
C ALA A 79 -12.01 -6.07 -2.44
N LEU A 80 -10.67 -6.03 -2.41
CA LEU A 80 -9.85 -6.92 -1.60
C LEU A 80 -9.96 -6.58 -0.10
N LEU A 81 -9.95 -5.29 0.25
CA LEU A 81 -10.13 -4.82 1.63
C LEU A 81 -11.51 -5.15 2.19
N ALA A 82 -12.57 -5.08 1.38
CA ALA A 82 -13.92 -5.43 1.79
C ALA A 82 -14.06 -6.91 2.24
N GLN A 83 -13.14 -7.78 1.82
CA GLN A 83 -13.10 -9.19 2.26
C GLN A 83 -12.41 -9.36 3.63
N GLN A 84 -11.76 -8.32 4.16
CA GLN A 84 -11.06 -8.35 5.44
C GLN A 84 -12.00 -7.93 6.57
N LYS A 85 -12.04 -8.75 7.64
CA LYS A 85 -12.89 -8.46 8.83
C LYS A 85 -12.13 -7.64 9.88
N HIS A 86 -10.80 -7.67 9.84
CA HIS A 86 -9.94 -7.11 10.89
C HIS A 86 -9.54 -5.66 10.62
N VAL A 87 -9.65 -5.19 9.37
CA VAL A 87 -9.34 -3.81 8.98
C VAL A 87 -10.43 -3.20 8.13
N ARG A 88 -10.49 -1.88 8.13
CA ARG A 88 -11.30 -1.04 7.23
C ARG A 88 -10.46 0.15 6.78
N PRO A 89 -10.58 0.63 5.54
CA PRO A 89 -9.83 1.78 5.07
C PRO A 89 -10.47 3.10 5.50
N ILE A 90 -9.61 4.07 5.84
CA ILE A 90 -9.90 5.50 5.82
C ILE A 90 -9.13 6.05 4.62
N ALA A 91 -9.85 6.61 3.65
CA ALA A 91 -9.23 7.14 2.44
C ALA A 91 -8.86 8.61 2.65
N TRP A 92 -7.56 8.93 2.52
CA TRP A 92 -7.06 10.30 2.52
C TRP A 92 -6.79 10.74 1.09
N MET A 93 -7.23 11.95 0.76
CA MET A 93 -7.02 12.58 -0.53
C MET A 93 -6.47 13.99 -0.35
N ASP A 94 -5.64 14.42 -1.29
CA ASP A 94 -5.06 15.75 -1.29
C ASP A 94 -6.14 16.81 -1.47
N ALA A 95 -6.21 17.79 -0.57
CA ALA A 95 -7.16 18.90 -0.66
C ALA A 95 -6.91 19.74 -1.92
N GLU A 96 -5.67 19.81 -2.38
CA GLU A 96 -5.22 20.51 -3.59
C GLU A 96 -5.91 19.98 -4.84
N GLN A 97 -6.21 18.67 -4.92
CA GLN A 97 -6.85 18.04 -6.07
C GLN A 97 -8.10 18.81 -6.53
N SER A 98 -8.90 19.27 -5.57
CA SER A 98 -10.14 20.02 -5.86
C SER A 98 -9.93 21.35 -6.58
N LYS A 99 -8.70 21.89 -6.54
CA LYS A 99 -8.31 23.19 -7.07
C LYS A 99 -7.49 23.12 -8.35
N VAL A 100 -7.04 21.94 -8.75
CA VAL A 100 -6.30 21.76 -10.01
C VAL A 100 -7.27 22.09 -11.18
N ALA A 101 -6.86 23.04 -12.02
CA ALA A 101 -7.66 23.45 -13.16
C ALA A 101 -7.53 22.46 -14.33
N GLU A 102 -8.61 22.30 -15.10
CA GLU A 102 -8.60 21.44 -16.30
C GLU A 102 -7.60 21.92 -17.36
N ALA A 103 -7.34 23.25 -17.41
CA ALA A 103 -6.35 23.84 -18.32
C ALA A 103 -4.90 23.45 -17.97
N ASP A 104 -4.62 23.21 -16.68
CA ASP A 104 -3.29 22.84 -16.19
C ASP A 104 -3.07 21.32 -16.21
N ALA A 105 -4.16 20.57 -16.07
CA ALA A 105 -4.13 19.10 -16.05
C ALA A 105 -5.37 18.55 -16.79
N PRO A 106 -5.31 18.48 -18.14
CA PRO A 106 -6.43 17.99 -18.95
C PRO A 106 -6.85 16.56 -18.55
N GLY A 107 -8.12 16.37 -18.25
CA GLY A 107 -8.68 15.09 -17.76
C GLY A 107 -8.86 15.02 -16.24
N ILE A 108 -8.37 16.01 -15.48
CA ILE A 108 -8.48 16.01 -14.01
C ILE A 108 -9.94 15.98 -13.54
N GLY A 109 -10.84 16.62 -14.27
CA GLY A 109 -12.27 16.64 -13.98
C GLY A 109 -12.91 15.26 -14.09
N GLN A 110 -12.51 14.47 -15.07
CA GLN A 110 -12.99 13.09 -15.21
C GLN A 110 -12.36 12.18 -14.13
N CYS A 111 -11.06 12.31 -13.90
CA CYS A 111 -10.37 11.56 -12.85
C CYS A 111 -11.01 11.76 -11.46
N ARG A 112 -11.38 13.00 -11.10
CA ARG A 112 -12.13 13.29 -9.86
C ARG A 112 -13.44 12.53 -9.77
N LYS A 113 -14.22 12.49 -10.86
CA LYS A 113 -15.50 11.76 -10.91
C LYS A 113 -15.28 10.26 -10.72
N ASP A 114 -14.25 9.71 -11.38
CA ASP A 114 -13.95 8.28 -11.34
C ASP A 114 -13.46 7.85 -9.95
N LEU A 115 -12.60 8.66 -9.31
CA LEU A 115 -12.15 8.44 -7.93
C LEU A 115 -13.31 8.58 -6.94
N ALA A 116 -14.15 9.62 -7.08
CA ALA A 116 -15.33 9.80 -6.24
C ALA A 116 -16.32 8.62 -6.36
N ALA A 117 -16.52 8.12 -7.58
CA ALA A 117 -17.34 6.93 -7.81
C ALA A 117 -16.73 5.66 -7.19
N ALA A 118 -15.39 5.51 -7.25
CA ALA A 118 -14.70 4.39 -6.62
C ALA A 118 -14.77 4.44 -5.09
N LEU A 119 -14.80 5.65 -4.51
CA LEU A 119 -14.86 5.90 -3.06
C LEU A 119 -16.28 6.03 -2.52
N ALA A 120 -17.32 5.81 -3.35
CA ALA A 120 -18.72 5.94 -2.92
C ALA A 120 -18.99 5.04 -1.69
N GLY A 121 -19.46 5.64 -0.60
CA GLY A 121 -19.74 4.95 0.66
C GLY A 121 -18.51 4.69 1.56
N ALA A 122 -17.30 5.08 1.12
CA ALA A 122 -16.10 5.00 1.93
C ALA A 122 -15.99 6.16 2.92
N ASN A 123 -15.20 5.98 4.00
CA ASN A 123 -14.80 7.09 4.88
C ASN A 123 -13.66 7.86 4.20
N VAL A 124 -13.99 9.03 3.63
CA VAL A 124 -13.05 9.89 2.91
C VAL A 124 -12.70 11.10 3.75
N GLN A 125 -11.41 11.36 3.90
CA GLN A 125 -10.83 12.53 4.55
C GLN A 125 -9.99 13.30 3.54
N THR A 126 -9.88 14.61 3.71
CA THR A 126 -8.98 15.46 2.92
C THR A 126 -8.03 16.22 3.84
N ALA A 127 -6.79 16.35 3.42
CA ALA A 127 -5.79 17.18 4.08
C ALA A 127 -4.84 17.77 3.04
N ALA A 128 -4.02 18.73 3.45
CA ALA A 128 -2.96 19.24 2.58
C ALA A 128 -1.99 18.12 2.21
N HIS A 129 -1.52 18.10 0.96
CA HIS A 129 -0.62 17.07 0.44
C HIS A 129 0.54 16.77 1.40
N MET A 130 1.23 17.80 1.85
CA MET A 130 2.39 17.63 2.72
C MET A 130 2.05 17.05 4.10
N ASP A 131 0.84 17.25 4.59
CA ASP A 131 0.39 16.66 5.86
C ASP A 131 0.15 15.16 5.70
N ILE A 132 -0.41 14.74 4.55
CA ILE A 132 -0.59 13.32 4.23
C ILE A 132 0.77 12.64 4.05
N ILE A 133 1.69 13.27 3.30
CA ILE A 133 3.05 12.74 3.09
C ILE A 133 3.78 12.59 4.43
N LYS A 134 3.74 13.61 5.29
CA LYS A 134 4.34 13.54 6.63
C LYS A 134 3.77 12.38 7.45
N LYS A 135 2.45 12.21 7.44
CA LYS A 135 1.78 11.10 8.13
C LYS A 135 2.26 9.74 7.60
N LEU A 136 2.41 9.60 6.28
CA LEU A 136 2.90 8.38 5.64
C LEU A 136 4.36 8.10 6.01
N ASP A 137 5.22 9.13 5.96
CA ASP A 137 6.64 9.02 6.31
C ASP A 137 6.83 8.61 7.77
N GLU A 138 6.05 9.18 8.69
CA GLU A 138 6.08 8.80 10.10
C GLU A 138 5.59 7.37 10.30
N SER A 139 4.52 6.98 9.61
CA SER A 139 3.98 5.63 9.69
C SER A 139 4.97 4.59 9.15
N SER A 140 5.65 4.87 8.04
CA SER A 140 6.58 3.94 7.38
C SER A 140 7.83 3.61 8.22
N LYS A 141 8.12 4.39 9.27
CA LYS A 141 9.22 4.10 10.21
C LYS A 141 8.92 2.91 11.12
N LEU A 142 7.64 2.65 11.39
CA LEU A 142 7.20 1.63 12.35
C LEU A 142 6.27 0.58 11.74
N PHE A 143 5.59 0.92 10.65
CA PHE A 143 4.55 0.11 10.03
C PHE A 143 4.79 -0.07 8.54
N ASN A 144 4.21 -1.12 7.97
CA ASN A 144 4.34 -1.39 6.55
C ASN A 144 3.39 -0.52 5.72
N VAL A 145 3.90 -0.08 4.57
CA VAL A 145 3.17 0.63 3.53
C VAL A 145 3.30 -0.16 2.22
N ILE A 146 2.19 -0.46 1.57
CA ILE A 146 2.19 -0.99 0.21
C ILE A 146 1.87 0.18 -0.73
N LEU A 147 2.85 0.57 -1.53
CA LEU A 147 2.74 1.63 -2.53
C LEU A 147 2.50 1.01 -3.90
N ILE A 148 1.33 1.27 -4.48
CA ILE A 148 0.90 0.74 -5.78
C ILE A 148 0.93 1.89 -6.78
N LYS A 149 1.94 1.92 -7.65
CA LYS A 149 2.07 2.92 -8.70
C LYS A 149 1.28 2.53 -9.93
N THR A 150 0.55 3.50 -10.48
CA THR A 150 -0.21 3.39 -11.73
C THR A 150 0.48 4.18 -12.86
N ASP A 151 -0.11 4.20 -14.05
CA ASP A 151 0.35 5.04 -15.18
C ASP A 151 -0.27 6.45 -15.16
N GLU A 152 -1.01 6.80 -14.10
CA GLU A 152 -1.62 8.11 -13.97
C GLU A 152 -0.58 9.23 -13.94
N THR A 153 -0.84 10.31 -14.68
CA THR A 153 0.05 11.47 -14.75
C THR A 153 -0.61 12.77 -14.27
N LEU A 154 -1.83 12.68 -13.74
CA LEU A 154 -2.55 13.84 -13.19
C LEU A 154 -2.07 14.13 -11.76
N PRO A 155 -1.81 15.41 -11.43
CA PRO A 155 -1.27 15.77 -10.12
C PRO A 155 -2.31 15.66 -9.00
N TYR A 156 -1.85 15.39 -7.79
CA TYR A 156 -2.68 15.30 -6.58
C TYR A 156 -3.81 14.28 -6.65
N THR A 157 -3.65 13.22 -7.44
CA THR A 157 -4.66 12.17 -7.62
C THR A 157 -4.41 10.93 -6.79
N SER A 158 -3.27 10.85 -6.10
CA SER A 158 -2.94 9.72 -5.22
C SER A 158 -3.98 9.56 -4.11
N VAL A 159 -4.31 8.30 -3.79
CA VAL A 159 -5.24 7.93 -2.72
C VAL A 159 -4.50 7.12 -1.67
N PHE A 160 -4.56 7.60 -0.42
CA PHE A 160 -3.86 7.00 0.71
C PHE A 160 -4.87 6.29 1.61
N LEU A 161 -4.88 4.96 1.59
CA LEU A 161 -5.77 4.15 2.42
C LEU A 161 -5.07 3.81 3.74
N GLU A 162 -5.37 4.54 4.80
CA GLU A 162 -4.97 4.21 6.16
C GLU A 162 -5.87 3.08 6.66
N LEU A 163 -5.29 2.00 7.12
CA LEU A 163 -6.05 0.90 7.68
C LEU A 163 -6.40 1.17 9.14
N ASP A 164 -7.68 1.11 9.46
CA ASP A 164 -8.21 1.20 10.82
C ASP A 164 -8.77 -0.15 11.27
N CYS A 165 -9.00 -0.32 12.57
CA CYS A 165 -9.55 -1.54 13.13
C CYS A 165 -10.98 -1.82 12.61
N GLY A 166 -11.20 -2.94 11.95
CA GLY A 166 -12.47 -3.31 11.34
C GLY A 166 -13.58 -3.70 12.34
N TYR A 167 -13.21 -4.15 13.52
CA TYR A 167 -14.15 -4.65 14.54
C TYR A 167 -14.29 -3.75 15.77
N TRP A 168 -13.54 -2.63 15.85
CA TRP A 168 -13.60 -1.63 16.91
C TRP A 168 -13.85 -0.23 16.33
N ASN A 169 -14.58 0.62 17.02
CA ASN A 169 -14.85 1.98 16.57
C ASN A 169 -14.91 2.96 17.75
N GLY A 170 -14.96 4.26 17.45
CA GLY A 170 -14.97 5.31 18.45
C GLY A 170 -16.09 5.23 19.47
N GLU A 171 -17.27 4.75 19.08
CA GLU A 171 -18.40 4.55 20.02
C GLU A 171 -18.13 3.43 21.03
N LYS A 172 -17.55 2.30 20.56
CA LYS A 172 -17.15 1.19 21.43
C LYS A 172 -16.03 1.64 22.36
N GLU A 173 -15.07 2.40 21.85
CA GLU A 173 -13.99 2.97 22.65
C GLU A 173 -14.53 3.93 23.72
N ALA A 174 -15.44 4.83 23.36
CA ALA A 174 -16.05 5.76 24.33
C ALA A 174 -16.79 5.01 25.45
N ARG A 175 -17.54 3.96 25.13
CA ARG A 175 -18.19 3.11 26.14
C ARG A 175 -17.18 2.41 27.04
N LEU A 176 -16.09 1.92 26.49
CA LEU A 176 -15.03 1.28 27.27
C LEU A 176 -14.38 2.28 28.23
N ARG A 177 -14.02 3.48 27.74
CA ARG A 177 -13.40 4.54 28.57
C ARG A 177 -14.32 4.98 29.70
N ALA A 178 -15.61 5.14 29.41
CA ALA A 178 -16.61 5.45 30.44
C ALA A 178 -16.70 4.34 31.50
N ALA A 179 -16.65 3.08 31.11
CA ALA A 179 -16.66 1.96 32.04
C ALA A 179 -15.38 1.87 32.92
N LEU A 180 -14.25 2.39 32.39
CA LEU A 180 -12.99 2.49 33.13
C LEU A 180 -12.92 3.73 34.04
N GLY A 181 -13.96 4.60 34.04
CA GLY A 181 -13.97 5.84 34.79
C GLY A 181 -13.09 6.96 34.18
N GLU A 182 -12.63 6.78 32.93
CA GLU A 182 -11.86 7.78 32.19
C GLU A 182 -12.84 8.73 31.48
N THR A 183 -13.17 9.85 32.08
CA THR A 183 -13.82 10.99 31.39
C THR A 183 -12.77 11.79 30.65
N LYS A 184 -13.03 12.07 29.34
CA LYS A 184 -12.22 12.99 28.56
C LYS A 184 -12.38 14.40 29.06
#